data_ca538b9f6b6f402f5c5f0b5814a144dc
#
_entry.id   ca538b9f6b6f402f5c5f0b5814a144dc
#
_cell.length_a   1.000
_cell.length_b   1.000
_cell.length_c   1.000
_cell.angle_alpha   90.00
_cell.angle_beta   90.00
_cell.angle_gamma   90.00
#
_symmetry.space_group_name_H-M   'P 1'
#
loop_
_entity.id
_entity.type
_entity.pdbx_description
1 polymer ?
#
loop_
_entity_poly.entity_id
_entity_poly.type
_entity_poly.pdbx_seq_one_letter_code
_entity_poly.pdbx_strand_id
1 'polypeptide(L)'
;QPGMCAKLPMAADGIVRLSKIEVYPEYLEEYMKYATEVGEVSLRTEPGVLTMYAVSEKENPDRITILETYASQEAYKSHIASEHFQKYKQGTLHMVKTLVLSDQMPLNPANRINNFIQ
;
A
#
# COMPACT_ATOMS: atom_id res chain seq x y z
N GLN A 1 -1.33 -20.46 9.51
CA GLN A 1 -0.90 -19.32 8.72
C GLN A 1 -0.42 -18.17 9.59
N PRO A 2 0.82 -17.79 9.52
CA PRO A 2 1.31 -16.68 10.32
C PRO A 2 0.62 -15.37 9.94
N GLY A 3 0.43 -14.51 10.91
CA GLY A 3 -0.04 -13.16 10.68
C GLY A 3 1.06 -12.27 10.15
N MET A 4 1.03 -11.01 10.54
CA MET A 4 2.06 -10.07 10.15
C MET A 4 3.37 -10.33 10.88
N CYS A 5 4.49 -10.04 10.24
CA CYS A 5 5.78 -10.00 10.91
C CYS A 5 5.82 -8.86 11.93
N ALA A 6 6.79 -8.91 12.83
CA ALA A 6 7.04 -7.81 13.78
C ALA A 6 7.42 -6.54 13.00
N LYS A 7 6.91 -5.40 13.45
CA LYS A 7 7.10 -4.13 12.74
C LYS A 7 8.16 -3.26 13.39
N LEU A 8 8.91 -2.56 12.55
CA LEU A 8 9.86 -1.55 12.99
C LEU A 8 9.09 -0.31 13.50
N PRO A 9 9.67 0.44 14.44
CA PRO A 9 9.08 1.73 14.80
C PRO A 9 9.28 2.73 13.66
N MET A 10 8.38 3.70 13.56
CA MET A 10 8.53 4.77 12.57
C MET A 10 9.71 5.65 12.93
N ALA A 11 10.65 5.80 12.01
CA ALA A 11 11.81 6.67 12.16
C ALA A 11 11.44 8.12 11.80
N ALA A 12 12.38 9.03 12.01
CA ALA A 12 12.19 10.45 11.70
C ALA A 12 11.88 10.69 10.23
N ASP A 13 12.42 9.87 9.33
CA ASP A 13 12.17 9.95 7.90
C ASP A 13 11.08 8.99 7.41
N GLY A 14 10.21 8.56 8.31
CA GLY A 14 9.06 7.72 7.97
C GLY A 14 8.14 8.40 6.97
N ILE A 15 7.43 7.59 6.20
CA ILE A 15 6.55 8.08 5.14
C ILE A 15 5.11 7.80 5.49
N VAL A 16 4.26 8.81 5.32
CA VAL A 16 2.80 8.66 5.32
C VAL A 16 2.32 9.14 3.97
N ARG A 17 1.61 8.27 3.25
CA ARG A 17 1.26 8.54 1.86
C ARG A 17 -0.14 8.09 1.55
N LEU A 18 -0.83 8.89 0.71
CA LEU A 18 -2.06 8.45 0.05
C LEU A 18 -1.74 8.19 -1.41
N SER A 19 -2.04 6.98 -1.86
CA SER A 19 -2.01 6.64 -3.28
C SER A 19 -3.43 6.69 -3.80
N LYS A 20 -3.70 7.53 -4.79
CA LYS A 20 -5.01 7.62 -5.43
C LYS A 20 -4.89 7.04 -6.82
N ILE A 21 -5.67 5.98 -7.06
CA ILE A 21 -5.57 5.17 -8.28
C ILE A 21 -6.93 5.11 -8.94
N GLU A 22 -6.95 5.37 -10.23
CA GLU A 22 -8.12 5.08 -11.05
C GLU A 22 -7.76 3.97 -12.03
N VAL A 23 -8.58 2.93 -12.05
CA VAL A 23 -8.36 1.74 -12.87
C VAL A 23 -9.38 1.77 -14.01
N TYR A 24 -8.98 1.31 -15.20
CA TYR A 24 -9.96 1.10 -16.26
C TYR A 24 -10.97 0.05 -15.81
N PRO A 25 -12.29 0.33 -15.91
CA PRO A 25 -13.31 -0.56 -15.34
C PRO A 25 -13.21 -2.03 -15.79
N GLU A 26 -12.81 -2.26 -17.02
CA GLU A 26 -12.68 -3.62 -17.57
C GLU A 26 -11.60 -4.45 -16.86
N TYR A 27 -10.66 -3.79 -16.16
CA TYR A 27 -9.58 -4.48 -15.45
C TYR A 27 -9.79 -4.52 -13.93
N LEU A 28 -10.89 -3.97 -13.42
CA LEU A 28 -11.06 -3.80 -11.98
C LEU A 28 -10.89 -5.11 -11.22
N GLU A 29 -11.55 -6.18 -11.65
CA GLU A 29 -11.49 -7.47 -10.97
C GLU A 29 -10.07 -8.03 -10.92
N GLU A 30 -9.36 -7.97 -12.04
CA GLU A 30 -7.98 -8.45 -12.11
C GLU A 30 -7.06 -7.56 -11.29
N TYR A 31 -7.25 -6.25 -11.35
CA TYR A 31 -6.47 -5.31 -10.53
C TYR A 31 -6.60 -5.62 -9.05
N MET A 32 -7.82 -5.90 -8.59
CA MET A 32 -8.07 -6.18 -7.17
C MET A 32 -7.30 -7.41 -6.69
N LYS A 33 -7.11 -8.41 -7.55
CA LYS A 33 -6.32 -9.60 -7.20
C LYS A 33 -4.86 -9.22 -6.97
N TYR A 34 -4.27 -8.43 -7.87
CA TYR A 34 -2.90 -7.95 -7.72
C TYR A 34 -2.74 -7.08 -6.47
N ALA A 35 -3.66 -6.16 -6.25
CA ALA A 35 -3.58 -5.24 -5.13
C ALA A 35 -3.72 -5.97 -3.79
N THR A 36 -4.61 -6.95 -3.72
CA THR A 36 -4.79 -7.78 -2.52
C THR A 36 -3.51 -8.56 -2.22
N GLU A 37 -2.92 -9.18 -3.24
CA GLU A 37 -1.71 -9.96 -3.05
C GLU A 37 -0.55 -9.10 -2.56
N VAL A 38 -0.28 -7.97 -3.22
CA VAL A 38 0.86 -7.14 -2.84
C VAL A 38 0.69 -6.57 -1.44
N GLY A 39 -0.52 -6.18 -1.07
CA GLY A 39 -0.80 -5.68 0.28
C GLY A 39 -0.57 -6.74 1.35
N GLU A 40 -1.07 -7.95 1.12
CA GLU A 40 -0.90 -9.04 2.07
C GLU A 40 0.56 -9.44 2.23
N VAL A 41 1.26 -9.68 1.13
CA VAL A 41 2.67 -10.09 1.20
C VAL A 41 3.52 -9.02 1.87
N SER A 42 3.29 -7.75 1.52
CA SER A 42 4.03 -6.64 2.11
C SER A 42 3.82 -6.55 3.62
N LEU A 43 2.58 -6.63 4.07
CA LEU A 43 2.27 -6.54 5.51
C LEU A 43 2.75 -7.77 6.27
N ARG A 44 2.69 -8.96 5.68
CA ARG A 44 3.13 -10.17 6.36
C ARG A 44 4.63 -10.29 6.45
N THR A 45 5.38 -9.78 5.47
CA THR A 45 6.80 -10.09 5.34
C THR A 45 7.77 -8.93 5.51
N GLU A 46 7.29 -7.67 5.34
CA GLU A 46 8.19 -6.51 5.38
C GLU A 46 8.07 -5.76 6.70
N PRO A 47 9.09 -5.83 7.57
CA PRO A 47 9.05 -5.13 8.87
C PRO A 47 8.86 -3.63 8.77
N GLY A 48 9.30 -3.02 7.66
CA GLY A 48 9.20 -1.57 7.46
C GLY A 48 7.93 -1.11 6.78
N VAL A 49 7.05 -2.01 6.34
CA VAL A 49 5.73 -1.66 5.81
C VAL A 49 4.76 -1.71 6.97
N LEU A 50 4.35 -0.54 7.46
CA LEU A 50 3.56 -0.44 8.69
C LEU A 50 2.06 -0.46 8.41
N THR A 51 1.63 0.25 7.38
CA THR A 51 0.22 0.35 6.99
C THR A 51 0.10 0.20 5.48
N MET A 52 -0.89 -0.57 5.06
CA MET A 52 -1.26 -0.65 3.64
C MET A 52 -2.75 -0.97 3.61
N TYR A 53 -3.55 0.09 3.67
CA TYR A 53 -4.99 -0.03 3.79
C TYR A 53 -5.68 0.56 2.57
N ALA A 54 -6.20 -0.31 1.72
CA ALA A 54 -6.82 0.09 0.46
C ALA A 54 -8.34 0.09 0.58
N VAL A 55 -8.95 1.13 0.03
CA VAL A 55 -10.41 1.27 -0.02
C VAL A 55 -10.81 1.72 -1.41
N SER A 56 -12.02 1.40 -1.83
CA SER A 56 -12.58 1.90 -3.08
C SER A 56 -13.90 2.60 -2.81
N GLU A 57 -14.26 3.54 -3.67
CA GLU A 57 -15.55 4.21 -3.56
C GLU A 57 -16.68 3.23 -3.88
N LYS A 58 -17.72 3.21 -3.05
CA LYS A 58 -18.85 2.29 -3.28
C LYS A 58 -19.54 2.53 -4.60
N GLU A 59 -19.72 3.80 -4.96
CA GLU A 59 -20.43 4.18 -6.19
C GLU A 59 -19.53 4.13 -7.43
N ASN A 60 -18.21 4.22 -7.24
CA ASN A 60 -17.24 4.19 -8.33
C ASN A 60 -16.07 3.30 -7.90
N PRO A 61 -16.22 1.97 -7.92
CA PRO A 61 -15.22 1.07 -7.36
C PRO A 61 -13.89 1.05 -8.13
N ASP A 62 -13.84 1.64 -9.30
CA ASP A 62 -12.61 1.84 -10.07
C ASP A 62 -11.74 2.96 -9.49
N ARG A 63 -12.24 3.70 -8.48
CA ARG A 63 -11.48 4.73 -7.77
C ARG A 63 -11.05 4.20 -6.41
N ILE A 64 -9.74 4.08 -6.25
CA ILE A 64 -9.12 3.42 -5.12
C ILE A 64 -8.19 4.40 -4.42
N THR A 65 -8.22 4.38 -3.08
CA THR A 65 -7.28 5.14 -2.26
C THR A 65 -6.59 4.17 -1.32
N ILE A 66 -5.27 4.28 -1.22
CA ILE A 66 -4.49 3.44 -0.32
C ILE A 66 -3.78 4.35 0.67
N LEU A 67 -4.01 4.12 1.96
CA LEU A 67 -3.21 4.73 3.01
C LEU A 67 -2.01 3.82 3.25
N GLU A 68 -0.81 4.37 3.04
CA GLU A 68 0.44 3.64 3.15
C GLU A 68 1.34 4.34 4.16
N THR A 69 1.94 3.57 5.06
CA THR A 69 2.98 4.12 5.92
C THR A 69 4.18 3.18 5.94
N TYR A 70 5.36 3.79 5.88
CA TYR A 70 6.63 3.08 5.87
C TYR A 70 7.49 3.60 7.01
N ALA A 71 8.22 2.70 7.66
CA ALA A 71 9.02 3.04 8.83
C ALA A 71 10.12 4.06 8.54
N SER A 72 10.62 4.09 7.30
CA SER A 72 11.73 4.95 6.89
C SER A 72 11.79 5.06 5.37
N GLN A 73 12.63 5.94 4.87
CA GLN A 73 12.93 6.00 3.43
C GLN A 73 13.56 4.70 2.94
N GLU A 74 14.43 4.11 3.76
CA GLU A 74 15.07 2.84 3.43
C GLU A 74 14.04 1.72 3.29
N ALA A 75 13.06 1.67 4.21
CA ALA A 75 11.98 0.70 4.15
C ALA A 75 11.15 0.85 2.87
N TYR A 76 10.90 2.07 2.45
CA TYR A 76 10.18 2.32 1.21
C TYR A 76 10.99 1.84 -0.01
N LYS A 77 12.29 2.15 -0.05
CA LYS A 77 13.15 1.70 -1.16
C LYS A 77 13.20 0.18 -1.23
N SER A 78 13.29 -0.48 -0.09
CA SER A 78 13.26 -1.94 -0.02
C SER A 78 11.93 -2.49 -0.56
N HIS A 79 10.82 -1.85 -0.19
CA HIS A 79 9.48 -2.24 -0.63
C HIS A 79 9.36 -2.21 -2.16
N ILE A 80 9.72 -1.09 -2.78
CA ILE A 80 9.57 -0.96 -4.24
C ILE A 80 10.55 -1.82 -5.01
N ALA A 81 11.66 -2.24 -4.39
CA ALA A 81 12.61 -3.16 -5.00
C ALA A 81 12.19 -4.63 -4.81
N SER A 82 11.19 -4.90 -3.98
CA SER A 82 10.78 -6.28 -3.69
C SER A 82 10.17 -6.97 -4.91
N GLU A 83 10.29 -8.30 -4.92
CA GLU A 83 9.74 -9.12 -6.00
C GLU A 83 8.22 -8.97 -6.08
N HIS A 84 7.53 -8.97 -4.93
CA HIS A 84 6.08 -8.83 -4.91
C HIS A 84 5.60 -7.46 -5.37
N PHE A 85 6.33 -6.39 -5.04
CA PHE A 85 5.98 -5.07 -5.56
C PHE A 85 6.17 -5.01 -7.08
N GLN A 86 7.28 -5.53 -7.59
CA GLN A 86 7.54 -5.54 -9.03
C GLN A 86 6.50 -6.36 -9.79
N LYS A 87 6.07 -7.49 -9.24
CA LYS A 87 4.98 -8.27 -9.82
C LYS A 87 3.71 -7.45 -9.94
N TYR A 88 3.34 -6.76 -8.85
CA TYR A 88 2.18 -5.88 -8.83
C TYR A 88 2.33 -4.76 -9.87
N LYS A 89 3.44 -4.05 -9.82
CA LYS A 89 3.66 -2.88 -10.68
C LYS A 89 3.65 -3.25 -12.15
N GLN A 90 4.38 -4.29 -12.53
CA GLN A 90 4.46 -4.72 -13.92
C GLN A 90 3.13 -5.31 -14.39
N GLY A 91 2.48 -6.10 -13.55
CA GLY A 91 1.22 -6.76 -13.91
C GLY A 91 0.05 -5.80 -14.06
N THR A 92 0.05 -4.66 -13.36
CA THR A 92 -1.06 -3.71 -13.38
C THR A 92 -0.81 -2.45 -14.20
N LEU A 93 0.36 -2.31 -14.81
CA LEU A 93 0.74 -1.09 -15.51
C LEU A 93 -0.29 -0.65 -16.55
N HIS A 94 -0.80 -1.58 -17.34
CA HIS A 94 -1.79 -1.30 -18.38
C HIS A 94 -3.21 -1.13 -17.83
N MET A 95 -3.46 -1.48 -16.59
CA MET A 95 -4.78 -1.41 -15.96
C MET A 95 -5.06 -0.06 -15.31
N VAL A 96 -4.01 0.69 -14.98
CA VAL A 96 -4.11 1.94 -14.25
C VAL A 96 -4.27 3.10 -15.22
N LYS A 97 -5.37 3.84 -15.04
CA LYS A 97 -5.66 5.02 -15.83
C LYS A 97 -4.95 6.24 -15.26
N THR A 98 -5.02 6.44 -13.94
CA THR A 98 -4.34 7.52 -13.25
C THR A 98 -3.75 7.03 -11.94
N LEU A 99 -2.63 7.62 -11.56
CA LEU A 99 -1.97 7.35 -10.27
C LEU A 99 -1.43 8.66 -9.74
N VAL A 100 -1.86 9.02 -8.52
CA VAL A 100 -1.36 10.20 -7.81
C VAL A 100 -0.83 9.75 -6.45
N LEU A 101 0.43 10.00 -6.19
CA LEU A 101 1.06 9.75 -4.89
C LEU A 101 1.14 11.08 -4.14
N SER A 102 0.56 11.13 -2.95
CA SER A 102 0.53 12.35 -2.15
C SER A 102 1.08 12.08 -0.76
N ASP A 103 2.23 12.66 -0.46
CA ASP A 103 2.84 12.54 0.86
C ASP A 103 2.06 13.37 1.85
N GLN A 104 1.82 12.81 3.02
CA GLN A 104 0.95 13.37 4.05
C GLN A 104 1.72 13.59 5.34
N MET A 105 1.23 14.50 6.14
CA MET A 105 1.75 14.74 7.48
C MET A 105 0.65 14.45 8.49
N PRO A 106 0.87 13.56 9.47
CA PRO A 106 -0.13 13.30 10.49
C PRO A 106 -0.43 14.57 11.28
N LEU A 107 -1.71 14.83 11.56
CA LEU A 107 -2.08 15.93 12.43
C LEU A 107 -1.58 15.72 13.84
N ASN A 108 -1.64 14.49 14.31
CA ASN A 108 -1.13 14.10 15.63
C ASN A 108 -0.23 12.87 15.47
N PRO A 109 1.11 13.08 15.50
CA PRO A 109 2.04 11.96 15.33
C PRO A 109 1.96 10.90 16.43
N ALA A 110 1.33 11.21 17.55
CA ALA A 110 1.14 10.23 18.62
C ALA A 110 0.08 9.18 18.27
N ASN A 111 -0.85 9.51 17.35
CA ASN A 111 -1.83 8.54 16.88
C ASN A 111 -1.15 7.56 15.93
N ARG A 112 -1.34 6.28 16.20
CA ARG A 112 -0.78 5.22 15.38
C ARG A 112 -1.90 4.41 14.75
N ILE A 113 -1.67 3.95 13.54
CA ILE A 113 -2.58 3.04 12.86
C ILE A 113 -1.99 1.65 12.96
N ASN A 114 -2.78 0.72 13.48
CA ASN A 114 -2.42 -0.69 13.49
C ASN A 114 -3.19 -1.39 12.38
N ASN A 115 -2.46 -1.93 11.43
CA ASN A 115 -3.04 -2.65 10.31
C ASN A 115 -2.94 -4.15 10.63
N PHE A 116 -4.07 -4.83 10.66
CA PHE A 116 -4.13 -6.27 11.00
C PHE A 116 -4.51 -7.09 9.79
N ILE A 117 -3.87 -8.24 9.66
CA ILE A 117 -4.29 -9.29 8.73
C ILE A 117 -4.65 -10.51 9.55
N GLN A 118 -5.84 -11.00 9.35
CA GLN A 118 -6.31 -12.19 10.05
C GLN A 118 -5.90 -13.47 9.33
#